data_77a880ad6ca9224391550986a48abe26
#
_entry.id   77a880ad6ca9224391550986a48abe26
#
_cell.length_a   1.000
_cell.length_b   1.000
_cell.length_c   1.000
_cell.angle_alpha   90.00
_cell.angle_beta   90.00
_cell.angle_gamma   90.00
#
_symmetry.space_group_name_H-M   'P 1'
#
loop_
_entity.id
_entity.type
_entity.pdbx_description
1 polymer ?
#
loop_
_entity_poly.entity_id
_entity_poly.type
_entity_poly.pdbx_seq_one_letter_code
_entity_poly.pdbx_strand_id
1 'polypeptide(L)'
;MFASCSSTKKTEPEKVSAIPEIQKDEADAEFSRSTTNVSITKEEFLNDKNEILEIIAKLSHIMADYDYQRWIRYIDPDSVAYWSDLANLKKASKRLPIKNQKLNSLNDYFRMVFVPSRKERSVEEIRYISRDSVKAVEVREDSDVVYYNFVKINGKWMVKIPPLQG
;
A
#
# COMPACT_ATOMS: atom_id res chain seq x y z
N MET A 1 55.59 39.15 -24.65
CA MET A 1 55.47 37.66 -24.75
C MET A 1 54.87 37.14 -23.48
N PHE A 2 53.58 36.85 -23.51
CA PHE A 2 52.86 36.24 -22.37
C PHE A 2 52.26 34.94 -22.87
N ALA A 3 52.74 33.81 -22.31
CA ALA A 3 52.23 32.48 -22.55
C ALA A 3 51.06 32.23 -21.61
N SER A 4 49.88 31.96 -22.20
CA SER A 4 48.68 31.61 -21.48
C SER A 4 48.60 30.09 -21.38
N CYS A 5 48.71 29.52 -20.19
CA CYS A 5 48.45 28.10 -19.94
C CYS A 5 46.97 27.88 -19.69
N SER A 6 46.32 27.20 -20.63
CA SER A 6 44.95 26.70 -20.45
C SER A 6 44.98 25.41 -19.64
N SER A 7 44.42 25.44 -18.45
CA SER A 7 44.24 24.26 -17.59
C SER A 7 42.88 23.62 -17.89
N THR A 8 42.88 22.48 -18.57
CA THR A 8 41.72 21.68 -18.86
C THR A 8 41.33 20.90 -17.58
N LYS A 9 40.26 21.29 -16.94
CA LYS A 9 39.63 20.51 -15.84
C LYS A 9 38.99 19.24 -16.41
N LYS A 10 39.60 18.12 -16.09
CA LYS A 10 39.08 16.79 -16.36
C LYS A 10 37.94 16.52 -15.39
N THR A 11 36.72 16.44 -15.87
CA THR A 11 35.53 16.06 -15.08
C THR A 11 35.60 14.56 -14.81
N GLU A 12 35.77 14.22 -13.56
CA GLU A 12 35.72 12.84 -13.06
C GLU A 12 34.25 12.34 -13.09
N PRO A 13 33.95 11.10 -13.54
CA PRO A 13 32.59 10.60 -13.56
C PRO A 13 32.14 10.35 -12.14
N GLU A 14 30.95 10.88 -11.82
CA GLU A 14 30.25 10.73 -10.59
C GLU A 14 30.05 9.25 -10.25
N LYS A 15 30.58 8.82 -9.11
CA LYS A 15 30.45 7.48 -8.57
C LYS A 15 28.96 7.21 -8.30
N VAL A 16 28.34 6.36 -9.11
CA VAL A 16 27.06 5.75 -8.81
C VAL A 16 27.18 5.05 -7.46
N SER A 17 26.46 5.55 -6.48
CA SER A 17 26.44 5.03 -5.11
C SER A 17 25.96 3.58 -5.14
N ALA A 18 26.84 2.62 -4.89
CA ALA A 18 26.50 1.22 -4.76
C ALA A 18 25.58 1.04 -3.55
N ILE A 19 24.40 0.49 -3.76
CA ILE A 19 23.50 0.08 -2.69
C ILE A 19 24.24 -0.94 -1.81
N PRO A 20 24.23 -0.80 -0.48
CA PRO A 20 24.91 -1.74 0.40
C PRO A 20 24.43 -3.17 0.17
N GLU A 21 25.35 -4.12 0.17
CA GLU A 21 25.12 -5.55 -0.12
C GLU A 21 24.00 -6.17 0.75
N ILE A 22 23.89 -5.75 2.02
CA ILE A 22 22.86 -6.18 2.96
C ILE A 22 21.45 -5.78 2.49
N GLN A 23 21.25 -4.58 1.94
CA GLN A 23 19.95 -4.13 1.43
C GLN A 23 19.54 -4.89 0.16
N LYS A 24 20.48 -5.37 -0.60
CA LYS A 24 20.23 -6.18 -1.80
C LYS A 24 19.73 -7.58 -1.43
N ASP A 25 20.34 -8.19 -0.41
CA ASP A 25 19.95 -9.54 0.07
C ASP A 25 18.55 -9.53 0.69
N GLU A 26 18.18 -8.50 1.44
CA GLU A 26 16.83 -8.35 2.00
C GLU A 26 15.77 -8.15 0.91
N ALA A 27 16.06 -7.32 -0.10
CA ALA A 27 15.16 -7.09 -1.23
C ALA A 27 14.95 -8.36 -2.08
N ASP A 28 15.99 -9.18 -2.25
CA ASP A 28 15.90 -10.45 -2.97
C ASP A 28 15.12 -11.50 -2.17
N ALA A 29 15.27 -11.52 -0.86
CA ALA A 29 14.50 -12.39 0.03
C ALA A 29 13.02 -12.00 0.07
N GLU A 30 12.70 -10.70 0.13
CA GLU A 30 11.32 -10.23 0.03
C GLU A 30 10.70 -10.57 -1.31
N PHE A 31 11.40 -10.31 -2.43
CA PHE A 31 10.92 -10.67 -3.76
C PHE A 31 10.54 -12.15 -3.85
N SER A 32 11.41 -13.03 -3.38
CA SER A 32 11.16 -14.48 -3.38
C SER A 32 9.94 -14.87 -2.55
N ARG A 33 9.78 -14.29 -1.35
CA ARG A 33 8.61 -14.54 -0.49
C ARG A 33 7.32 -13.98 -1.08
N SER A 34 7.42 -12.82 -1.72
CA SER A 34 6.27 -12.07 -2.22
C SER A 34 5.68 -12.64 -3.50
N THR A 35 6.48 -13.35 -4.30
CA THR A 35 6.12 -13.81 -5.64
C THR A 35 5.99 -15.33 -5.77
N THR A 36 5.86 -16.05 -4.65
CA THR A 36 5.83 -17.53 -4.63
C THR A 36 4.79 -18.12 -5.58
N ASN A 37 3.65 -17.46 -5.76
CA ASN A 37 2.52 -17.94 -6.56
C ASN A 37 2.32 -17.18 -7.88
N VAL A 38 3.21 -16.25 -8.21
CA VAL A 38 3.05 -15.34 -9.35
C VAL A 38 4.36 -15.17 -10.10
N SER A 39 4.31 -15.29 -11.43
CA SER A 39 5.47 -15.01 -12.28
C SER A 39 5.46 -13.53 -12.70
N ILE A 40 6.33 -12.74 -12.07
CA ILE A 40 6.60 -11.34 -12.40
C ILE A 40 8.09 -11.10 -12.34
N THR A 41 8.57 -10.04 -13.00
CA THR A 41 9.97 -9.64 -12.93
C THR A 41 10.26 -8.90 -11.61
N LYS A 42 11.52 -8.88 -11.20
CA LYS A 42 11.94 -8.09 -10.04
C LYS A 42 11.70 -6.59 -10.24
N GLU A 43 11.81 -6.11 -11.47
CA GLU A 43 11.52 -4.71 -11.82
C GLU A 43 10.04 -4.38 -11.63
N GLU A 44 9.12 -5.24 -12.14
CA GLU A 44 7.68 -5.09 -11.91
C GLU A 44 7.34 -5.09 -10.42
N PHE A 45 7.94 -6.02 -9.65
CA PHE A 45 7.76 -6.09 -8.21
C PHE A 45 8.17 -4.78 -7.51
N LEU A 46 9.34 -4.25 -7.83
CA LEU A 46 9.84 -3.02 -7.20
C LEU A 46 8.97 -1.81 -7.56
N ASN A 47 8.53 -1.71 -8.81
CA ASN A 47 7.63 -0.65 -9.26
C ASN A 47 6.28 -0.72 -8.55
N ASP A 48 5.66 -1.89 -8.50
CA ASP A 48 4.38 -2.12 -7.82
C ASP A 48 4.50 -1.85 -6.31
N LYS A 49 5.57 -2.31 -5.66
CA LYS A 49 5.83 -2.04 -4.25
C LYS A 49 5.94 -0.54 -3.97
N ASN A 50 6.71 0.18 -4.76
CA ASN A 50 6.89 1.62 -4.59
C ASN A 50 5.56 2.35 -4.76
N GLU A 51 4.77 2.04 -5.79
CA GLU A 51 3.45 2.64 -6.02
C GLU A 51 2.49 2.37 -4.85
N ILE A 52 2.45 1.13 -4.36
CA ILE A 52 1.60 0.73 -3.23
C ILE A 52 2.00 1.47 -1.95
N LEU A 53 3.29 1.55 -1.64
CA LEU A 53 3.79 2.27 -0.46
C LEU A 53 3.51 3.77 -0.54
N GLU A 54 3.61 4.39 -1.72
CA GLU A 54 3.20 5.78 -1.93
C GLU A 54 1.70 5.99 -1.69
N ILE A 55 0.85 5.07 -2.15
CA ILE A 55 -0.60 5.11 -1.89
C ILE A 55 -0.85 5.02 -0.38
N ILE A 56 -0.20 4.11 0.32
CA ILE A 56 -0.33 3.95 1.78
C ILE A 56 0.10 5.22 2.51
N ALA A 57 1.20 5.85 2.11
CA ALA A 57 1.65 7.12 2.68
C ALA A 57 0.61 8.25 2.49
N LYS A 58 0.03 8.36 1.27
CA LYS A 58 -1.05 9.31 0.99
C LYS A 58 -2.30 9.01 1.83
N LEU A 59 -2.68 7.75 1.94
CA LEU A 59 -3.81 7.31 2.78
C LEU A 59 -3.58 7.62 4.26
N SER A 60 -2.36 7.53 4.77
CA SER A 60 -2.03 7.89 6.15
C SER A 60 -2.37 9.36 6.45
N HIS A 61 -1.99 10.28 5.57
CA HIS A 61 -2.37 11.70 5.70
C HIS A 61 -3.88 11.91 5.57
N ILE A 62 -4.52 11.27 4.59
CA ILE A 62 -5.97 11.35 4.38
C ILE A 62 -6.75 10.87 5.62
N MET A 63 -6.27 9.78 6.25
CA MET A 63 -6.86 9.25 7.48
C MET A 63 -6.64 10.18 8.68
N ALA A 64 -5.47 10.82 8.80
CA ALA A 64 -5.18 11.79 9.86
C ALA A 64 -6.14 13.00 9.79
N ASP A 65 -6.46 13.43 8.56
CA ASP A 65 -7.38 14.56 8.30
C ASP A 65 -8.87 14.13 8.30
N TYR A 66 -9.16 12.82 8.38
CA TYR A 66 -10.51 12.25 8.18
C TYR A 66 -11.16 12.70 6.86
N ASP A 67 -10.37 12.87 5.79
CA ASP A 67 -10.83 13.32 4.48
C ASP A 67 -11.44 12.19 3.66
N TYR A 68 -12.73 11.94 3.89
CA TYR A 68 -13.51 10.93 3.19
C TYR A 68 -13.53 11.14 1.66
N GLN A 69 -13.61 12.40 1.19
CA GLN A 69 -13.70 12.70 -0.24
C GLN A 69 -12.41 12.35 -1.00
N ARG A 70 -11.27 12.49 -0.35
CA ARG A 70 -10.00 12.04 -0.91
C ARG A 70 -9.83 10.53 -0.77
N TRP A 71 -10.23 9.95 0.37
CA TRP A 71 -10.13 8.53 0.65
C TRP A 71 -10.86 7.68 -0.38
N ILE A 72 -12.11 8.00 -0.71
CA ILE A 72 -12.97 7.21 -1.62
C ILE A 72 -12.36 7.05 -3.02
N ARG A 73 -11.48 7.97 -3.44
CA ARG A 73 -10.79 7.92 -4.74
C ARG A 73 -9.74 6.81 -4.83
N TYR A 74 -9.32 6.27 -3.70
CA TYR A 74 -8.34 5.17 -3.61
C TYR A 74 -9.02 3.81 -3.45
N ILE A 75 -10.33 3.77 -3.24
CA ILE A 75 -11.08 2.54 -3.00
C ILE A 75 -11.65 2.02 -4.32
N ASP A 76 -11.50 0.71 -4.55
CA ASP A 76 -12.03 0.08 -5.76
C ASP A 76 -13.56 0.18 -5.83
N PRO A 77 -14.14 0.25 -7.05
CA PRO A 77 -15.57 0.46 -7.23
C PRO A 77 -16.46 -0.62 -6.61
N ASP A 78 -16.01 -1.88 -6.63
CA ASP A 78 -16.80 -2.99 -6.07
C ASP A 78 -16.88 -2.88 -4.54
N SER A 79 -15.78 -2.49 -3.90
CA SER A 79 -15.75 -2.20 -2.46
C SER A 79 -16.64 -1.01 -2.12
N VAL A 80 -16.61 0.06 -2.92
CA VAL A 80 -17.51 1.22 -2.73
C VAL A 80 -18.97 0.78 -2.82
N ALA A 81 -19.34 0.00 -3.85
CA ALA A 81 -20.70 -0.49 -4.04
C ALA A 81 -21.14 -1.37 -2.86
N TYR A 82 -20.31 -2.34 -2.45
CA TYR A 82 -20.62 -3.24 -1.34
C TYR A 82 -20.81 -2.51 0.00
N TRP A 83 -19.89 -1.60 0.32
CA TRP A 83 -19.88 -0.89 1.59
C TRP A 83 -20.74 0.37 1.62
N SER A 84 -21.36 0.74 0.50
CA SER A 84 -22.45 1.74 0.44
C SER A 84 -23.84 1.12 0.66
N ASP A 85 -23.95 -0.20 0.60
CA ASP A 85 -25.21 -0.92 0.86
C ASP A 85 -25.54 -0.92 2.34
N LEU A 86 -26.75 -0.43 2.67
CA LEU A 86 -27.21 -0.30 4.06
C LEU A 86 -27.36 -1.64 4.77
N ALA A 87 -27.69 -2.73 4.06
CA ALA A 87 -27.82 -4.04 4.67
C ALA A 87 -26.45 -4.57 5.10
N ASN A 88 -25.40 -4.34 4.31
CA ASN A 88 -24.02 -4.69 4.65
C ASN A 88 -23.49 -3.84 5.80
N LEU A 89 -23.74 -2.54 5.80
CA LEU A 89 -23.37 -1.64 6.91
C LEU A 89 -24.08 -2.04 8.21
N LYS A 90 -25.36 -2.43 8.13
CA LYS A 90 -26.11 -2.91 9.29
C LYS A 90 -25.55 -4.22 9.85
N LYS A 91 -25.10 -5.14 9.00
CA LYS A 91 -24.39 -6.36 9.42
C LYS A 91 -23.06 -6.02 10.09
N ALA A 92 -22.28 -5.11 9.51
CA ALA A 92 -21.01 -4.66 10.07
C ALA A 92 -21.19 -3.98 11.44
N SER A 93 -22.24 -3.14 11.59
CA SER A 93 -22.55 -2.48 12.87
C SER A 93 -22.69 -3.45 14.04
N LYS A 94 -23.24 -4.66 13.79
CA LYS A 94 -23.38 -5.70 14.82
C LYS A 94 -22.06 -6.29 15.31
N ARG A 95 -20.99 -6.12 14.53
CA ARG A 95 -19.64 -6.64 14.81
C ARG A 95 -18.70 -5.58 15.41
N LEU A 96 -19.18 -4.34 15.56
CA LEU A 96 -18.39 -3.28 16.18
C LEU A 96 -18.17 -3.55 17.67
N PRO A 97 -16.97 -3.22 18.20
CA PRO A 97 -16.65 -3.44 19.61
C PRO A 97 -17.47 -2.56 20.55
N ILE A 98 -17.98 -1.43 20.06
CA ILE A 98 -18.80 -0.50 20.84
C ILE A 98 -20.28 -0.81 20.59
N LYS A 99 -20.99 -1.22 21.64
CA LYS A 99 -22.43 -1.50 21.58
C LYS A 99 -23.22 -0.24 21.18
N ASN A 100 -24.26 -0.43 20.38
CA ASN A 100 -25.16 0.63 19.88
C ASN A 100 -24.56 1.59 18.85
N GLN A 101 -23.31 1.40 18.42
CA GLN A 101 -22.75 2.14 17.31
C GLN A 101 -23.33 1.63 15.99
N LYS A 102 -23.80 2.55 15.13
CA LYS A 102 -24.44 2.22 13.85
C LYS A 102 -23.65 2.86 12.71
N LEU A 103 -23.44 2.08 11.66
CA LEU A 103 -22.93 2.57 10.39
C LEU A 103 -24.12 2.83 9.46
N ASN A 104 -24.31 4.09 9.10
CA ASN A 104 -25.41 4.52 8.23
C ASN A 104 -24.93 4.92 6.84
N SER A 105 -23.62 5.02 6.66
CA SER A 105 -22.98 5.44 5.41
C SER A 105 -21.58 4.84 5.28
N LEU A 106 -21.05 4.86 4.06
CA LEU A 106 -19.65 4.49 3.81
C LEU A 106 -18.68 5.46 4.52
N ASN A 107 -19.07 6.71 4.75
CA ASN A 107 -18.29 7.66 5.54
C ASN A 107 -18.21 7.23 7.02
N ASP A 108 -19.28 6.68 7.59
CA ASP A 108 -19.23 6.14 8.94
C ASP A 108 -18.29 4.93 9.01
N TYR A 109 -18.35 4.05 8.01
CA TYR A 109 -17.40 2.94 7.89
C TYR A 109 -15.96 3.43 7.82
N PHE A 110 -15.67 4.44 6.99
CA PHE A 110 -14.35 5.05 6.91
C PHE A 110 -13.87 5.53 8.28
N ARG A 111 -14.70 6.33 8.99
CA ARG A 111 -14.32 6.93 10.27
C ARG A 111 -14.22 5.94 11.43
N MET A 112 -15.15 4.98 11.49
CA MET A 112 -15.34 4.12 12.66
C MET A 112 -14.66 2.75 12.52
N VAL A 113 -14.34 2.32 11.29
CA VAL A 113 -13.77 1.00 11.02
C VAL A 113 -12.42 1.12 10.30
N PHE A 114 -12.41 1.79 9.13
CA PHE A 114 -11.22 1.82 8.29
C PHE A 114 -10.06 2.55 8.96
N VAL A 115 -10.27 3.78 9.42
CA VAL A 115 -9.24 4.59 10.08
C VAL A 115 -8.72 3.92 11.36
N PRO A 116 -9.55 3.52 12.33
CA PRO A 116 -9.04 2.92 13.58
C PRO A 116 -8.27 1.62 13.38
N SER A 117 -8.64 0.82 12.36
CA SER A 117 -7.96 -0.46 12.09
C SER A 117 -6.58 -0.30 11.45
N ARG A 118 -6.23 0.89 10.96
CA ARG A 118 -4.97 1.18 10.27
C ARG A 118 -4.13 2.29 10.89
N LYS A 119 -4.70 2.98 11.87
CA LYS A 119 -3.97 4.03 12.59
C LYS A 119 -2.76 3.43 13.32
N GLU A 120 -1.61 4.10 13.18
CA GLU A 120 -0.35 3.71 13.82
C GLU A 120 0.15 2.30 13.40
N ARG A 121 -0.22 1.86 12.19
CA ARG A 121 0.25 0.61 11.61
C ARG A 121 1.28 0.88 10.55
N SER A 122 2.35 0.08 10.54
CA SER A 122 3.34 0.11 9.47
C SER A 122 3.13 -1.05 8.50
N VAL A 123 3.43 -0.78 7.24
CA VAL A 123 3.50 -1.81 6.19
C VAL A 123 4.94 -1.87 5.74
N GLU A 124 5.50 -3.07 5.71
CA GLU A 124 6.90 -3.30 5.40
C GLU A 124 7.07 -4.01 4.07
N GLU A 125 6.20 -4.96 3.80
CA GLU A 125 6.30 -5.81 2.63
C GLU A 125 4.96 -5.96 1.91
N ILE A 126 5.01 -6.44 0.66
CA ILE A 126 3.83 -6.83 -0.11
C ILE A 126 3.84 -8.33 -0.39
N ARG A 127 2.66 -8.93 -0.62
CA ARG A 127 2.49 -10.33 -1.01
C ARG A 127 1.52 -10.41 -2.18
N TYR A 128 1.98 -10.97 -3.29
CA TYR A 128 1.09 -11.20 -4.42
C TYR A 128 0.15 -12.37 -4.17
N ILE A 129 -1.11 -12.17 -4.52
CA ILE A 129 -2.13 -13.23 -4.62
C ILE A 129 -2.28 -13.61 -6.09
N SER A 130 -2.24 -12.60 -6.97
CA SER A 130 -2.22 -12.70 -8.43
C SER A 130 -1.46 -11.50 -9.00
N ARG A 131 -1.26 -11.43 -10.32
CA ARG A 131 -0.63 -10.25 -10.96
C ARG A 131 -1.33 -8.93 -10.63
N ASP A 132 -2.64 -8.98 -10.43
CA ASP A 132 -3.48 -7.80 -10.21
C ASP A 132 -4.04 -7.73 -8.78
N SER A 133 -3.50 -8.55 -7.85
CA SER A 133 -3.97 -8.57 -6.46
C SER A 133 -2.81 -8.77 -5.49
N VAL A 134 -2.69 -7.85 -4.54
CA VAL A 134 -1.57 -7.78 -3.59
C VAL A 134 -2.12 -7.53 -2.18
N LYS A 135 -1.51 -8.15 -1.18
CA LYS A 135 -1.64 -7.80 0.24
C LYS A 135 -0.45 -6.94 0.67
N ALA A 136 -0.72 -5.86 1.39
CA ALA A 136 0.29 -5.07 2.06
C ALA A 136 0.31 -5.43 3.55
N VAL A 137 1.47 -5.85 4.05
CA VAL A 137 1.60 -6.55 5.32
C VAL A 137 2.65 -5.94 6.24
N GLU A 138 2.42 -6.09 7.55
CA GLU A 138 3.44 -6.03 8.58
C GLU A 138 3.98 -7.45 8.81
N VAL A 139 5.28 -7.61 8.75
CA VAL A 139 5.95 -8.91 8.95
C VAL A 139 6.09 -9.18 10.45
N ARG A 140 5.66 -10.34 10.91
CA ARG A 140 5.81 -10.80 12.29
C ARG A 140 6.42 -12.21 12.32
N GLU A 141 6.97 -12.59 13.46
CA GLU A 141 7.68 -13.88 13.62
C GLU A 141 6.84 -15.09 13.18
N ASP A 142 5.56 -15.13 13.54
CA ASP A 142 4.69 -16.28 13.31
C ASP A 142 3.78 -16.14 12.07
N SER A 143 3.47 -14.92 11.65
CA SER A 143 2.58 -14.67 10.50
C SER A 143 2.56 -13.21 10.08
N ASP A 144 2.28 -12.95 8.80
CA ASP A 144 2.06 -11.60 8.30
C ASP A 144 0.70 -11.06 8.77
N VAL A 145 0.67 -9.79 9.20
CA VAL A 145 -0.57 -9.07 9.48
C VAL A 145 -0.95 -8.21 8.27
N VAL A 146 -2.10 -8.52 7.67
CA VAL A 146 -2.59 -7.81 6.47
C VAL A 146 -3.32 -6.55 6.88
N TYR A 147 -2.82 -5.38 6.45
CA TYR A 147 -3.51 -4.09 6.66
C TYR A 147 -4.26 -3.59 5.44
N TYR A 148 -3.75 -3.90 4.24
CA TYR A 148 -4.41 -3.51 3.00
C TYR A 148 -4.44 -4.67 2.03
N ASN A 149 -5.55 -4.77 1.29
CA ASN A 149 -5.60 -5.52 0.06
C ASN A 149 -5.64 -4.52 -1.09
N PHE A 150 -4.88 -4.76 -2.12
CA PHE A 150 -4.85 -3.95 -3.33
C PHE A 150 -5.29 -4.78 -4.53
N VAL A 151 -5.95 -4.11 -5.47
CA VAL A 151 -6.30 -4.65 -6.78
C VAL A 151 -5.88 -3.67 -7.86
N LYS A 152 -5.33 -4.18 -8.96
CA LYS A 152 -4.93 -3.35 -10.11
C LYS A 152 -6.08 -3.28 -11.10
N ILE A 153 -6.61 -2.07 -11.32
CA ILE A 153 -7.72 -1.80 -12.23
C ILE A 153 -7.24 -0.78 -13.25
N ASN A 154 -7.30 -1.14 -14.54
CA ASN A 154 -6.81 -0.29 -15.64
C ASN A 154 -5.39 0.25 -15.39
N GLY A 155 -4.50 -0.62 -14.89
CA GLY A 155 -3.10 -0.29 -14.61
C GLY A 155 -2.85 0.54 -13.35
N LYS A 156 -3.86 0.80 -12.51
CA LYS A 156 -3.74 1.54 -11.25
C LYS A 156 -4.04 0.65 -10.05
N TRP A 157 -3.22 0.73 -9.02
CA TRP A 157 -3.49 0.07 -7.76
C TRP A 157 -4.56 0.82 -6.95
N MET A 158 -5.58 0.09 -6.51
CA MET A 158 -6.67 0.59 -5.68
C MET A 158 -6.85 -0.30 -4.46
N VAL A 159 -7.28 0.28 -3.35
CA VAL A 159 -7.55 -0.46 -2.12
C VAL A 159 -8.83 -1.24 -2.26
N LYS A 160 -8.75 -2.55 -2.05
CA LYS A 160 -9.89 -3.45 -1.95
C LYS A 160 -10.27 -3.66 -0.49
N ILE A 161 -11.52 -3.38 -0.15
CA ILE A 161 -12.08 -3.69 1.16
C ILE A 161 -12.89 -4.97 1.04
N PRO A 162 -12.41 -6.09 1.59
CA PRO A 162 -13.12 -7.36 1.47
C PRO A 162 -14.55 -7.27 2.03
N PRO A 163 -15.51 -7.98 1.44
CA PRO A 163 -16.84 -8.10 1.99
C PRO A 163 -16.81 -8.82 3.36
N LEU A 164 -17.86 -8.65 4.13
CA LEU A 164 -18.02 -9.40 5.39
C LEU A 164 -18.03 -10.89 5.11
N GLN A 165 -17.16 -11.60 5.79
CA GLN A 165 -17.23 -13.06 5.82
C GLN A 165 -18.43 -13.49 6.67
N GLY A 166 -19.17 -14.46 6.18
CA GLY A 166 -20.38 -14.98 6.82
C GLY A 166 -20.16 -15.57 8.20
#